data_41f75cc942df30fc425977adc64e88ab
#
_entry.id   41f75cc942df30fc425977adc64e88ab
#
_cell.length_a   1.000
_cell.length_b   1.000
_cell.length_c   1.000
_cell.angle_alpha   90.00
_cell.angle_beta   90.00
_cell.angle_gamma   90.00
#
_symmetry.space_group_name_H-M   'P 1'
#
loop_
_entity.id
_entity.type
_entity.pdbx_description
1 polymer ?
#
loop_
_entity_poly.entity_id
_entity_poly.type
_entity_poly.pdbx_seq_one_letter_code
_entity_poly.pdbx_strand_id
1 'polypeptide(L)'
;MFLRLLFMSKTIQNAEQKQHAIVSAAEALFLQQGYGVISMDQIAKKAGVTKQTVYRYFASKNELFAAVMQRVQKAESEAYCFGSKTIDEELSGFASYLLSFHLQEQALGLYRIMLTEAAQENLLTTFKNQGPQHVLKPLIEYLSQQTQLEEPVFSAQMFATMILAPRNQMLMSKTNKMKKSAQKDHVLKVTKLFMNMIET
;
A
#
# COMPACT_ATOMS: atom_id res chain seq x y z
N MET A 1 29.15 25.64 -15.90
CA MET A 1 28.68 24.85 -14.74
C MET A 1 27.15 24.80 -14.66
N PHE A 2 26.43 25.89 -14.81
CA PHE A 2 24.95 26.00 -14.76
C PHE A 2 24.20 25.16 -15.81
N LEU A 3 24.65 25.18 -17.08
CA LEU A 3 24.02 24.39 -18.16
C LEU A 3 24.09 22.87 -17.92
N ARG A 4 25.16 22.38 -17.32
CA ARG A 4 25.35 20.94 -17.01
C ARG A 4 24.39 20.45 -15.91
N LEU A 5 24.11 21.32 -14.94
CA LEU A 5 23.09 21.06 -13.87
C LEU A 5 21.67 21.03 -14.43
N LEU A 6 21.34 21.92 -15.38
CA LEU A 6 20.04 21.97 -16.05
C LEU A 6 19.81 20.75 -16.96
N PHE A 7 20.82 20.26 -17.68
CA PHE A 7 20.75 19.07 -18.49
C PHE A 7 20.61 17.80 -17.61
N MET A 8 21.35 17.71 -16.49
CA MET A 8 21.21 16.62 -15.53
C MET A 8 19.81 16.59 -14.92
N SER A 9 19.24 17.75 -14.55
CA SER A 9 17.88 17.84 -14.00
C SER A 9 16.83 17.35 -15.00
N LYS A 10 16.88 17.76 -16.27
CA LYS A 10 15.97 17.28 -17.32
C LYS A 10 16.10 15.79 -17.60
N THR A 11 17.30 15.24 -17.55
CA THR A 11 17.54 13.81 -17.79
C THR A 11 16.97 12.97 -16.64
N ILE A 12 17.13 13.41 -15.40
CA ILE A 12 16.57 12.76 -14.21
C ILE A 12 15.03 12.82 -14.26
N GLN A 13 14.43 13.98 -14.51
CA GLN A 13 12.99 14.14 -14.65
C GLN A 13 12.40 13.24 -15.75
N ASN A 14 13.05 13.14 -16.91
CA ASN A 14 12.62 12.24 -17.98
C ASN A 14 12.71 10.75 -17.58
N ALA A 15 13.70 10.38 -16.78
CA ALA A 15 13.85 9.01 -16.29
C ALA A 15 12.72 8.67 -15.29
N GLU A 16 12.45 9.55 -14.32
CA GLU A 16 11.37 9.41 -13.35
C GLU A 16 9.99 9.34 -14.02
N GLN A 17 9.74 10.22 -15.00
CA GLN A 17 8.49 10.20 -15.76
C GLN A 17 8.28 8.88 -16.51
N LYS A 18 9.32 8.32 -17.15
CA LYS A 18 9.24 7.03 -17.82
C LYS A 18 8.98 5.88 -16.84
N GLN A 19 9.70 5.87 -15.73
CA GLN A 19 9.48 4.88 -14.68
C GLN A 19 8.06 4.92 -14.14
N HIS A 20 7.55 6.13 -13.84
CA HIS A 20 6.18 6.34 -13.40
C HIS A 20 5.14 5.87 -14.45
N ALA A 21 5.36 6.18 -15.73
CA ALA A 21 4.48 5.73 -16.81
C ALA A 21 4.44 4.20 -16.93
N ILE A 22 5.60 3.52 -16.80
CA ILE A 22 5.70 2.06 -16.82
C ILE A 22 4.93 1.44 -15.65
N VAL A 23 5.14 1.94 -14.42
CA VAL A 23 4.47 1.44 -13.22
C VAL A 23 2.95 1.67 -13.32
N SER A 24 2.50 2.83 -13.80
CA SER A 24 1.07 3.14 -13.99
C SER A 24 0.41 2.25 -15.06
N ALA A 25 1.12 1.98 -16.16
CA ALA A 25 0.64 1.10 -17.21
C ALA A 25 0.52 -0.35 -16.71
N ALA A 26 1.51 -0.82 -15.95
CA ALA A 26 1.52 -2.15 -15.36
C ALA A 26 0.36 -2.34 -14.39
N GLU A 27 0.18 -1.41 -13.45
CA GLU A 27 -0.93 -1.43 -12.50
C GLU A 27 -2.28 -1.54 -13.19
N ALA A 28 -2.55 -0.68 -14.17
CA ALA A 28 -3.81 -0.68 -14.90
C ALA A 28 -4.04 -2.01 -15.62
N LEU A 29 -3.01 -2.60 -16.25
CA LEU A 29 -3.11 -3.87 -16.95
C LEU A 29 -3.32 -5.04 -15.99
N PHE A 30 -2.58 -5.08 -14.89
CA PHE A 30 -2.72 -6.13 -13.88
C PHE A 30 -4.12 -6.16 -13.27
N LEU A 31 -4.69 -4.99 -12.97
CA LEU A 31 -6.04 -4.88 -12.44
C LEU A 31 -7.13 -5.22 -13.45
N GLN A 32 -6.94 -4.88 -14.73
CA GLN A 32 -7.94 -5.11 -15.78
C GLN A 32 -7.96 -6.54 -16.29
N GLN A 33 -6.80 -7.17 -16.45
CA GLN A 33 -6.67 -8.45 -17.17
C GLN A 33 -6.06 -9.57 -16.31
N GLY A 34 -5.56 -9.24 -15.10
CA GLY A 34 -4.86 -10.18 -14.23
C GLY A 34 -3.34 -10.21 -14.49
N TYR A 35 -2.59 -10.58 -13.46
CA TYR A 35 -1.12 -10.59 -13.52
C TYR A 35 -0.58 -11.66 -14.49
N GLY A 36 -1.13 -12.88 -14.44
CA GLY A 36 -0.59 -14.04 -15.17
C GLY A 36 -0.51 -13.83 -16.69
N VAL A 37 -1.55 -13.23 -17.29
CA VAL A 37 -1.69 -13.08 -18.75
C VAL A 37 -0.94 -11.87 -19.33
N ILE A 38 -0.54 -10.91 -18.51
CA ILE A 38 0.12 -9.70 -18.98
C ILE A 38 1.61 -9.92 -19.22
N SER A 39 2.08 -9.51 -20.40
CA SER A 39 3.50 -9.53 -20.79
C SER A 39 4.17 -8.15 -20.62
N MET A 40 5.50 -8.14 -20.50
CA MET A 40 6.30 -6.91 -20.49
C MET A 40 6.14 -6.09 -21.78
N ASP A 41 5.84 -6.74 -22.92
CA ASP A 41 5.60 -6.07 -24.20
C ASP A 41 4.28 -5.28 -24.21
N GLN A 42 3.23 -5.85 -23.63
CA GLN A 42 1.95 -5.14 -23.46
C GLN A 42 2.09 -3.93 -22.55
N ILE A 43 2.89 -4.07 -21.48
CA ILE A 43 3.19 -2.95 -20.57
C ILE A 43 3.97 -1.85 -21.30
N ALA A 44 5.01 -2.22 -22.08
CA ALA A 44 5.79 -1.28 -22.88
C ALA A 44 4.90 -0.48 -23.85
N LYS A 45 4.03 -1.20 -24.58
CA LYS A 45 3.07 -0.59 -25.52
C LYS A 45 2.13 0.38 -24.83
N LYS A 46 1.56 -0.01 -23.67
CA LYS A 46 0.65 0.85 -22.89
C LYS A 46 1.35 2.06 -22.27
N ALA A 47 2.60 1.91 -21.87
CA ALA A 47 3.43 2.98 -21.31
C ALA A 47 4.01 3.94 -22.37
N GLY A 48 3.86 3.63 -23.67
CA GLY A 48 4.44 4.42 -24.76
C GLY A 48 5.98 4.39 -24.82
N VAL A 49 6.58 3.28 -24.39
CA VAL A 49 8.03 3.09 -24.38
C VAL A 49 8.42 1.80 -25.11
N THR A 50 9.71 1.62 -25.42
CA THR A 50 10.21 0.37 -25.99
C THR A 50 10.33 -0.73 -24.92
N LYS A 51 10.24 -1.99 -25.34
CA LYS A 51 10.50 -3.16 -24.48
C LYS A 51 11.83 -3.05 -23.75
N GLN A 52 12.89 -2.64 -24.49
CA GLN A 52 14.22 -2.44 -23.92
C GLN A 52 14.21 -1.38 -22.82
N THR A 53 13.40 -0.32 -22.96
CA THR A 53 13.24 0.68 -21.92
C THR A 53 12.62 0.09 -20.67
N VAL A 54 11.59 -0.76 -20.78
CA VAL A 54 10.99 -1.42 -19.61
C VAL A 54 12.01 -2.29 -18.91
N TYR A 55 12.74 -3.14 -19.64
CA TYR A 55 13.76 -4.03 -19.04
C TYR A 55 14.95 -3.29 -18.42
N ARG A 56 15.22 -2.07 -18.86
CA ARG A 56 16.25 -1.24 -18.22
C ARG A 56 15.83 -0.76 -16.82
N TYR A 57 14.53 -0.57 -16.57
CA TYR A 57 14.00 -0.13 -15.26
C TYR A 57 13.62 -1.29 -14.36
N PHE A 58 13.13 -2.39 -14.95
CA PHE A 58 12.59 -3.54 -14.23
C PHE A 58 13.03 -4.83 -14.92
N ALA A 59 13.89 -5.61 -14.28
CA ALA A 59 14.44 -6.82 -14.86
C ALA A 59 13.38 -7.91 -15.08
N SER A 60 12.26 -7.86 -14.34
CA SER A 60 11.19 -8.86 -14.43
C SER A 60 9.82 -8.24 -14.18
N LYS A 61 8.76 -8.98 -14.53
CA LYS A 61 7.38 -8.63 -14.21
C LYS A 61 7.14 -8.60 -12.70
N ASN A 62 7.84 -9.46 -11.94
CA ASN A 62 7.78 -9.51 -10.49
C ASN A 62 8.35 -8.24 -9.86
N GLU A 63 9.49 -7.76 -10.34
CA GLU A 63 10.10 -6.51 -9.87
C GLU A 63 9.18 -5.31 -10.19
N LEU A 64 8.58 -5.31 -11.37
CA LEU A 64 7.62 -4.28 -11.74
C LEU A 64 6.34 -4.33 -10.87
N PHE A 65 5.83 -5.52 -10.55
CA PHE A 65 4.71 -5.66 -9.63
C PHE A 65 5.08 -5.18 -8.20
N ALA A 66 6.28 -5.51 -7.73
CA ALA A 66 6.77 -4.99 -6.46
C ALA A 66 6.81 -3.45 -6.44
N ALA A 67 7.24 -2.81 -7.54
CA ALA A 67 7.24 -1.35 -7.66
C ALA A 67 5.79 -0.76 -7.68
N VAL A 68 4.82 -1.47 -8.28
CA VAL A 68 3.40 -1.08 -8.18
C VAL A 68 2.94 -1.11 -6.73
N MET A 69 3.23 -2.18 -5.99
CA MET A 69 2.85 -2.32 -4.60
C MET A 69 3.54 -1.28 -3.70
N GLN A 70 4.83 -1.00 -3.92
CA GLN A 70 5.56 0.06 -3.20
C GLN A 70 4.92 1.43 -3.38
N ARG A 71 4.50 1.76 -4.61
CA ARG A 71 3.82 3.03 -4.88
C ARG A 71 2.53 3.16 -4.10
N VAL A 72 1.73 2.09 -4.03
CA VAL A 72 0.47 2.07 -3.27
C VAL A 72 0.75 2.24 -1.78
N GLN A 73 1.72 1.52 -1.23
CA GLN A 73 2.11 1.62 0.18
C GLN A 73 2.66 3.00 0.53
N LYS A 74 3.47 3.60 -0.35
CA LYS A 74 3.99 4.96 -0.14
C LYS A 74 2.85 5.96 -0.09
N ALA A 75 1.91 5.93 -1.04
CA ALA A 75 0.73 6.78 -1.03
C ALA A 75 -0.12 6.58 0.23
N GLU A 76 -0.20 5.37 0.75
CA GLU A 76 -0.89 5.05 2.00
C GLU A 76 -0.18 5.67 3.21
N SER A 77 1.13 5.49 3.34
CA SER A 77 1.89 5.96 4.50
C SER A 77 2.03 7.48 4.59
N GLU A 78 2.02 8.17 3.45
CA GLU A 78 2.17 9.63 3.38
C GLU A 78 0.84 10.39 3.56
N ALA A 79 -0.30 9.71 3.45
CA ALA A 79 -1.60 10.38 3.41
C ALA A 79 -2.24 10.60 4.78
N TYR A 80 -1.70 10.04 5.87
CA TYR A 80 -2.20 10.26 7.22
C TYR A 80 -1.13 10.86 8.12
N CYS A 81 -1.47 11.99 8.75
CA CYS A 81 -0.63 12.65 9.74
C CYS A 81 -1.36 12.68 11.08
N PHE A 82 -0.73 12.15 12.12
CA PHE A 82 -1.20 12.30 13.48
C PHE A 82 -1.05 13.76 13.93
N GLY A 83 -2.03 14.28 14.65
CA GLY A 83 -2.08 15.66 15.10
C GLY A 83 -2.09 15.80 16.62
N SER A 84 -2.83 16.79 17.10
CA SER A 84 -2.90 17.14 18.53
C SER A 84 -4.24 16.83 19.18
N LYS A 85 -5.04 15.95 18.60
CA LYS A 85 -6.30 15.48 19.16
C LYS A 85 -6.06 14.47 20.29
N THR A 86 -7.14 14.02 20.93
CA THR A 86 -7.06 12.93 21.90
C THR A 86 -6.61 11.63 21.23
N ILE A 87 -6.01 10.71 21.99
CA ILE A 87 -5.53 9.43 21.46
C ILE A 87 -6.68 8.66 20.77
N ASP A 88 -7.86 8.64 21.38
CA ASP A 88 -9.05 7.99 20.82
C ASP A 88 -9.45 8.58 19.46
N GLU A 89 -9.47 9.92 19.34
CA GLU A 89 -9.79 10.60 18.09
C GLU A 89 -8.76 10.35 17.00
N GLU A 90 -7.47 10.35 17.33
CA GLU A 90 -6.39 10.08 16.39
C GLU A 90 -6.41 8.62 15.91
N LEU A 91 -6.58 7.67 16.83
CA LEU A 91 -6.69 6.26 16.48
C LEU A 91 -7.95 5.97 15.65
N SER A 92 -9.09 6.58 16.00
CA SER A 92 -10.33 6.45 15.21
C SER A 92 -10.17 7.06 13.82
N GLY A 93 -9.49 8.20 13.70
CA GLY A 93 -9.18 8.85 12.43
C GLY A 93 -8.27 7.98 11.57
N PHE A 94 -7.16 7.51 12.11
CA PHE A 94 -6.24 6.61 11.42
C PHE A 94 -6.92 5.30 11.01
N ALA A 95 -7.69 4.68 11.90
CA ALA A 95 -8.43 3.46 11.61
C ALA A 95 -9.44 3.63 10.46
N SER A 96 -10.16 4.76 10.46
CA SER A 96 -11.10 5.10 9.38
C SER A 96 -10.38 5.28 8.05
N TYR A 97 -9.25 5.98 8.06
CA TYR A 97 -8.38 6.14 6.90
C TYR A 97 -7.86 4.79 6.39
N LEU A 98 -7.22 4.00 7.25
CA LEU A 98 -6.62 2.71 6.93
C LEU A 98 -7.67 1.75 6.32
N LEU A 99 -8.83 1.62 6.97
CA LEU A 99 -9.90 0.76 6.50
C LEU A 99 -10.44 1.23 5.14
N SER A 100 -10.72 2.54 4.99
CA SER A 100 -11.27 3.08 3.75
C SER A 100 -10.31 2.91 2.58
N PHE A 101 -9.00 3.08 2.79
CA PHE A 101 -7.97 2.86 1.78
C PHE A 101 -7.93 1.41 1.31
N HIS A 102 -7.87 0.47 2.25
CA HIS A 102 -7.78 -0.96 1.94
C HIS A 102 -9.06 -1.58 1.37
N LEU A 103 -10.21 -0.92 1.52
CA LEU A 103 -11.47 -1.36 0.91
C LEU A 103 -11.73 -0.77 -0.48
N GLN A 104 -10.83 0.04 -1.03
CA GLN A 104 -10.91 0.49 -2.42
C GLN A 104 -10.73 -0.69 -3.38
N GLU A 105 -11.46 -0.69 -4.49
CA GLU A 105 -11.40 -1.76 -5.49
C GLU A 105 -9.98 -2.00 -6.02
N GLN A 106 -9.22 -0.92 -6.20
CA GLN A 106 -7.83 -0.95 -6.64
C GLN A 106 -6.94 -1.69 -5.63
N ALA A 107 -7.01 -1.32 -4.36
CA ALA A 107 -6.23 -1.96 -3.30
C ALA A 107 -6.60 -3.44 -3.17
N LEU A 108 -7.90 -3.76 -3.11
CA LEU A 108 -8.38 -5.14 -3.05
C LEU A 108 -7.94 -5.97 -4.26
N GLY A 109 -7.97 -5.38 -5.47
CA GLY A 109 -7.50 -6.03 -6.70
C GLY A 109 -6.03 -6.41 -6.63
N LEU A 110 -5.17 -5.48 -6.22
CA LEU A 110 -3.73 -5.72 -6.06
C LEU A 110 -3.42 -6.75 -4.97
N TYR A 111 -4.14 -6.70 -3.84
CA TYR A 111 -3.99 -7.71 -2.79
C TYR A 111 -4.45 -9.11 -3.24
N ARG A 112 -5.51 -9.22 -4.05
CA ARG A 112 -5.91 -10.50 -4.64
C ARG A 112 -4.81 -11.07 -5.53
N ILE A 113 -4.25 -10.24 -6.43
CA ILE A 113 -3.13 -10.65 -7.29
C ILE A 113 -1.96 -11.12 -6.42
N MET A 114 -1.60 -10.38 -5.39
CA MET A 114 -0.53 -10.75 -4.48
C MET A 114 -0.77 -12.12 -3.83
N LEU A 115 -2.00 -12.39 -3.37
CA LEU A 115 -2.33 -13.64 -2.70
C LEU A 115 -2.37 -14.85 -3.66
N THR A 116 -2.82 -14.64 -4.91
CA THR A 116 -2.96 -15.73 -5.88
C THR A 116 -1.66 -16.05 -6.61
N GLU A 117 -0.87 -15.04 -6.97
CA GLU A 117 0.35 -15.19 -7.76
C GLU A 117 1.61 -15.30 -6.90
N ALA A 118 1.58 -14.75 -5.69
CA ALA A 118 2.73 -14.76 -4.79
C ALA A 118 3.18 -16.16 -4.36
N ALA A 119 2.25 -17.12 -4.32
CA ALA A 119 2.56 -18.51 -4.01
C ALA A 119 3.35 -19.21 -5.14
N GLN A 120 3.22 -18.75 -6.38
CA GLN A 120 3.83 -19.38 -7.55
C GLN A 120 5.20 -18.80 -7.92
N GLU A 121 5.48 -17.53 -7.62
CA GLU A 121 6.64 -16.81 -8.18
C GLU A 121 7.56 -16.12 -7.15
N ASN A 122 7.58 -16.51 -5.87
CA ASN A 122 8.39 -15.86 -4.81
C ASN A 122 8.13 -14.34 -4.62
N LEU A 123 6.99 -13.82 -5.11
CA LEU A 123 6.59 -12.43 -4.89
C LEU A 123 6.54 -12.06 -3.39
N LEU A 124 6.21 -13.05 -2.54
CA LEU A 124 6.16 -12.88 -1.09
C LEU A 124 7.51 -12.54 -0.46
N THR A 125 8.63 -13.02 -1.00
CA THR A 125 9.96 -12.71 -0.45
C THR A 125 10.35 -11.27 -0.70
N THR A 126 10.06 -10.74 -1.88
CA THR A 126 10.27 -9.32 -2.20
C THR A 126 9.39 -8.43 -1.34
N PHE A 127 8.16 -8.89 -1.04
CA PHE A 127 7.20 -8.15 -0.23
C PHE A 127 7.50 -8.21 1.28
N LYS A 128 7.98 -9.34 1.79
CA LYS A 128 8.35 -9.52 3.21
C LYS A 128 9.49 -8.60 3.65
N ASN A 129 10.45 -8.35 2.75
CA ASN A 129 11.61 -7.50 3.05
C ASN A 129 11.28 -6.00 3.08
N GLN A 130 10.11 -5.61 2.55
CA GLN A 130 9.64 -4.22 2.52
C GLN A 130 8.36 -4.00 3.34
N GLY A 131 7.99 -4.97 4.08
CA GLY A 131 6.84 -5.27 4.91
C GLY A 131 5.91 -4.15 5.39
N PRO A 132 4.83 -4.52 6.08
CA PRO A 132 3.82 -3.60 6.62
C PRO A 132 4.39 -2.55 7.59
N GLN A 133 5.64 -2.68 8.00
CA GLN A 133 6.30 -1.74 8.91
C GLN A 133 6.35 -0.30 8.37
N HIS A 134 6.50 -0.10 7.05
CA HIS A 134 6.51 1.25 6.49
C HIS A 134 5.14 1.94 6.58
N VAL A 135 4.06 1.18 6.34
CA VAL A 135 2.69 1.70 6.43
C VAL A 135 2.30 2.02 7.88
N LEU A 136 2.76 1.20 8.82
CA LEU A 136 2.46 1.37 10.25
C LEU A 136 3.45 2.28 10.97
N LYS A 137 4.52 2.73 10.32
CA LYS A 137 5.53 3.58 10.93
C LYS A 137 4.95 4.82 11.62
N PRO A 138 4.04 5.60 10.99
CA PRO A 138 3.44 6.75 11.66
C PRO A 138 2.65 6.37 12.92
N LEU A 139 1.93 5.25 12.89
CA LEU A 139 1.20 4.74 14.07
C LEU A 139 2.16 4.27 15.16
N ILE A 140 3.22 3.55 14.81
CA ILE A 140 4.24 3.08 15.76
C ILE A 140 4.89 4.26 16.45
N GLU A 141 5.31 5.28 15.69
CA GLU A 141 5.92 6.50 16.23
C GLU A 141 4.95 7.25 17.15
N TYR A 142 3.69 7.37 16.73
CA TYR A 142 2.64 8.01 17.53
C TYR A 142 2.42 7.27 18.86
N LEU A 143 2.21 5.96 18.83
CA LEU A 143 2.01 5.15 20.04
C LEU A 143 3.22 5.21 20.97
N SER A 144 4.43 5.15 20.43
CA SER A 144 5.67 5.25 21.23
C SER A 144 5.81 6.59 21.96
N GLN A 145 5.23 7.66 21.41
CA GLN A 145 5.31 9.00 22.01
C GLN A 145 4.17 9.30 23.00
N GLN A 146 2.99 8.73 22.76
CA GLN A 146 1.77 9.08 23.50
C GLN A 146 1.44 8.07 24.60
N THR A 147 2.07 6.89 24.60
CA THR A 147 1.77 5.81 25.54
C THR A 147 3.04 5.22 26.11
N GLN A 148 2.93 4.53 27.27
CA GLN A 148 4.03 3.77 27.88
C GLN A 148 4.01 2.29 27.49
N LEU A 149 3.57 1.99 26.28
CA LEU A 149 3.53 0.63 25.78
C LEU A 149 4.92 0.02 25.69
N GLU A 150 5.11 -1.16 26.29
CA GLU A 150 6.38 -1.90 26.21
C GLU A 150 6.69 -2.35 24.77
N GLU A 151 5.64 -2.70 23.97
CA GLU A 151 5.77 -3.22 22.62
C GLU A 151 4.93 -2.42 21.61
N PRO A 152 5.29 -1.17 21.26
CA PRO A 152 4.49 -0.33 20.37
C PRO A 152 4.38 -0.88 18.94
N VAL A 153 5.38 -1.62 18.47
CA VAL A 153 5.36 -2.28 17.16
C VAL A 153 4.30 -3.37 17.11
N PHE A 154 4.29 -4.24 18.13
CA PHE A 154 3.29 -5.30 18.24
C PHE A 154 1.88 -4.74 18.39
N SER A 155 1.71 -3.73 19.24
CA SER A 155 0.43 -3.05 19.47
C SER A 155 -0.12 -2.42 18.19
N ALA A 156 0.72 -1.73 17.41
CA ALA A 156 0.34 -1.17 16.11
C ALA A 156 -0.07 -2.25 15.10
N GLN A 157 0.65 -3.37 15.06
CA GLN A 157 0.32 -4.51 14.20
C GLN A 157 -1.01 -5.16 14.59
N MET A 158 -1.25 -5.35 15.88
CA MET A 158 -2.51 -5.87 16.40
C MET A 158 -3.68 -4.96 16.07
N PHE A 159 -3.53 -3.65 16.32
CA PHE A 159 -4.56 -2.67 15.97
C PHE A 159 -4.90 -2.69 14.48
N ALA A 160 -3.89 -2.61 13.62
CA ALA A 160 -4.09 -2.65 12.16
C ALA A 160 -4.73 -3.96 11.71
N THR A 161 -4.36 -5.11 12.30
CA THR A 161 -4.94 -6.41 11.98
C THR A 161 -6.43 -6.46 12.31
N MET A 162 -6.82 -5.95 13.48
CA MET A 162 -8.23 -5.85 13.88
C MET A 162 -9.02 -4.93 12.95
N ILE A 163 -8.48 -3.75 12.62
CA ILE A 163 -9.12 -2.81 11.70
C ILE A 163 -9.30 -3.40 10.31
N LEU A 164 -8.31 -4.15 9.80
CA LEU A 164 -8.33 -4.72 8.46
C LEU A 164 -9.04 -6.08 8.35
N ALA A 165 -9.61 -6.61 9.43
CA ALA A 165 -10.36 -7.86 9.40
C ALA A 165 -11.46 -7.90 8.30
N PRO A 166 -12.27 -6.86 8.07
CA PRO A 166 -13.25 -6.83 6.98
C PRO A 166 -12.62 -6.95 5.59
N ARG A 167 -11.42 -6.38 5.36
CA ARG A 167 -10.68 -6.53 4.10
C ARG A 167 -10.42 -8.00 3.80
N ASN A 168 -9.99 -8.79 4.79
CA ASN A 168 -9.69 -10.20 4.60
C ASN A 168 -10.94 -10.98 4.17
N GLN A 169 -12.10 -10.67 4.74
CA GLN A 169 -13.38 -11.25 4.29
C GLN A 169 -13.70 -10.88 2.84
N MET A 170 -13.47 -9.62 2.45
CA MET A 170 -13.73 -9.15 1.08
C MET A 170 -12.74 -9.72 0.06
N LEU A 171 -11.51 -10.04 0.46
CA LEU A 171 -10.56 -10.72 -0.42
C LEU A 171 -11.00 -12.15 -0.77
N MET A 172 -11.66 -12.84 0.15
CA MET A 172 -12.17 -14.19 -0.03
C MET A 172 -13.55 -14.23 -0.72
N SER A 173 -14.30 -13.14 -0.72
CA SER A 173 -15.64 -13.08 -1.33
C SER A 173 -15.61 -12.30 -2.65
N LYS A 174 -16.37 -12.77 -3.65
CA LYS A 174 -16.54 -12.04 -4.93
C LYS A 174 -17.48 -10.85 -4.83
N THR A 175 -18.22 -10.73 -3.74
CA THR A 175 -19.27 -9.72 -3.57
C THR A 175 -19.21 -9.15 -2.17
N ASN A 176 -19.35 -7.90 -2.07
CA ASN A 176 -19.87 -7.06 -0.99
C ASN A 176 -18.93 -5.91 -0.64
N LYS A 177 -19.33 -4.74 -1.16
CA LYS A 177 -18.83 -3.48 -0.61
C LYS A 177 -19.40 -3.34 0.81
N MET A 178 -18.53 -3.25 1.79
CA MET A 178 -18.93 -2.93 3.14
C MET A 178 -19.57 -1.53 3.19
N LYS A 179 -20.80 -1.44 3.71
CA LYS A 179 -21.52 -0.15 3.83
C LYS A 179 -20.71 0.81 4.72
N LYS A 180 -20.72 2.09 4.40
CA LYS A 180 -19.99 3.12 5.19
C LYS A 180 -20.42 3.15 6.67
N SER A 181 -21.70 2.90 6.97
CA SER A 181 -22.19 2.79 8.36
C SER A 181 -21.54 1.62 9.10
N ALA A 182 -21.40 0.46 8.44
CA ALA A 182 -20.75 -0.71 9.02
C ALA A 182 -19.23 -0.49 9.20
N GLN A 183 -18.57 0.24 8.28
CA GLN A 183 -17.16 0.63 8.44
C GLN A 183 -16.99 1.48 9.69
N LYS A 184 -17.84 2.52 9.86
CA LYS A 184 -17.81 3.40 11.03
C LYS A 184 -18.03 2.65 12.34
N ASP A 185 -19.03 1.74 12.37
CA ASP A 185 -19.33 0.92 13.55
C ASP A 185 -18.16 -0.03 13.88
N HIS A 186 -17.54 -0.65 12.87
CA HIS A 186 -16.36 -1.50 13.05
C HIS A 186 -15.18 -0.72 13.62
N VAL A 187 -14.85 0.44 13.05
CA VAL A 187 -13.78 1.31 13.55
C VAL A 187 -14.01 1.67 15.01
N LEU A 188 -15.22 2.13 15.35
CA LEU A 188 -15.54 2.53 16.72
C LEU A 188 -15.37 1.39 17.73
N LYS A 189 -15.83 0.18 17.37
CA LYS A 189 -15.70 -1.01 18.24
C LYS A 189 -14.24 -1.40 18.45
N VAL A 190 -13.46 -1.42 17.37
CA VAL A 190 -12.04 -1.81 17.45
C VAL A 190 -11.22 -0.78 18.20
N THR A 191 -11.43 0.52 17.93
CA THR A 191 -10.70 1.58 18.65
C THR A 191 -11.01 1.54 20.14
N LYS A 192 -12.29 1.41 20.52
CA LYS A 192 -12.66 1.27 21.93
C LYS A 192 -12.01 0.05 22.61
N LEU A 193 -12.00 -1.10 21.92
CA LEU A 193 -11.35 -2.31 22.44
C LEU A 193 -9.84 -2.07 22.65
N PHE A 194 -9.19 -1.47 21.67
CA PHE A 194 -7.76 -1.19 21.72
C PHE A 194 -7.42 -0.16 22.81
N MET A 195 -8.22 0.90 22.97
CA MET A 195 -8.04 1.87 24.06
C MET A 195 -8.06 1.19 25.43
N ASN A 196 -9.04 0.33 25.67
CA ASN A 196 -9.11 -0.42 26.93
C ASN A 196 -7.86 -1.30 27.18
N MET A 197 -7.20 -1.77 26.12
CA MET A 197 -5.97 -2.59 26.24
C MET A 197 -4.73 -1.75 26.57
N ILE A 198 -4.67 -0.50 26.10
CA ILE A 198 -3.49 0.35 26.31
C ILE A 198 -3.56 1.23 27.56
N GLU A 199 -4.73 1.33 28.19
CA GLU A 199 -4.97 2.06 29.44
C GLU A 199 -4.81 1.17 30.70
N THR A 200 -4.62 -0.14 30.51
CA THR A 200 -4.42 -1.13 31.59
C THR A 200 -2.95 -1.38 31.85
#